data_7b08e36a202e9fcb2fd1c914e96a6e05
#
_entry.id   7b08e36a202e9fcb2fd1c914e96a6e05
#
_cell.length_a   1.000
_cell.length_b   1.000
_cell.length_c   1.000
_cell.angle_alpha   90.00
_cell.angle_beta   90.00
_cell.angle_gamma   90.00
#
_symmetry.space_group_name_H-M   'P 1'
#
loop_
_entity.id
_entity.type
_entity.pdbx_description
1 polymer ?
#
loop_
_entity_poly.entity_id
_entity_poly.type
_entity_poly.pdbx_seq_one_letter_code
_entity_poly.pdbx_strand_id
1 'polypeptide(L)'
;AQYGALKGMALPLLFFPFSVLTALSGLLMPEITRAHTRGDAAAARRLVFTMLRFTGGFSVLAGAGFVLLGAPLAELVYRDAMVGRYVQILGLAAPFMYLESMVDGVLKGLGEQLATFRYSLLDSVFRITAIRLVLPQYGMAGFLWIMIASNVMTCGLNMRRMMVQIKKPSP
;
A
#
# COMPACT_ATOMS: atom_id res chain seq x y z
N ALA A 1 -21.93 -6.36 -11.46
CA ALA A 1 -21.79 -4.91 -11.67
C ALA A 1 -20.89 -4.25 -10.61
N GLN A 2 -21.14 -4.40 -9.31
CA GLN A 2 -20.41 -3.73 -8.21
C GLN A 2 -18.89 -4.02 -8.18
N TYR A 3 -18.50 -5.27 -8.37
CA TYR A 3 -17.10 -5.67 -8.40
C TYR A 3 -16.35 -5.11 -9.63
N GLY A 4 -17.06 -4.99 -10.76
CA GLY A 4 -16.52 -4.36 -11.96
C GLY A 4 -16.29 -2.86 -11.76
N ALA A 5 -17.22 -2.15 -11.13
CA ALA A 5 -17.10 -0.74 -10.80
C ALA A 5 -15.92 -0.49 -9.82
N LEU A 6 -15.77 -1.36 -8.81
CA LEU A 6 -14.65 -1.29 -7.88
C LEU A 6 -13.29 -1.46 -8.58
N LYS A 7 -13.13 -2.57 -9.33
CA LYS A 7 -11.84 -2.89 -9.98
C LYS A 7 -11.54 -2.05 -11.21
N GLY A 8 -12.58 -1.75 -12.01
CA GLY A 8 -12.40 -1.05 -13.27
C GLY A 8 -12.38 0.47 -13.16
N MET A 9 -12.94 1.02 -12.08
CA MET A 9 -13.11 2.48 -11.94
C MET A 9 -12.49 3.02 -10.65
N ALA A 10 -12.85 2.48 -9.48
CA ALA A 10 -12.38 3.03 -8.20
C ALA A 10 -10.89 2.80 -7.97
N LEU A 11 -10.39 1.58 -8.18
CA LEU A 11 -8.97 1.27 -7.98
C LEU A 11 -8.03 2.02 -8.93
N PRO A 12 -8.28 2.15 -10.25
CA PRO A 12 -7.44 2.97 -11.12
C PRO A 12 -7.34 4.42 -10.68
N LEU A 13 -8.43 5.00 -10.16
CA LEU A 13 -8.41 6.36 -9.63
C LEU A 13 -7.50 6.49 -8.42
N LEU A 14 -7.51 5.50 -7.50
CA LEU A 14 -6.60 5.46 -6.36
C LEU A 14 -5.14 5.24 -6.77
N PHE A 15 -4.89 4.46 -7.82
CA PHE A 15 -3.54 4.21 -8.29
C PHE A 15 -2.92 5.37 -9.08
N PHE A 16 -3.70 6.34 -9.50
CA PHE A 16 -3.17 7.49 -10.25
C PHE A 16 -2.14 8.29 -9.42
N PRO A 17 -2.41 8.77 -8.19
CA PRO A 17 -1.39 9.42 -7.36
C PRO A 17 -0.26 8.48 -6.95
N PHE A 18 -0.54 7.19 -6.81
CA PHE A 18 0.45 6.17 -6.48
C PHE A 18 1.55 6.04 -7.54
N SER A 19 1.26 6.33 -8.81
CA SER A 19 2.26 6.31 -9.88
C SER A 19 3.42 7.29 -9.62
N VAL A 20 3.15 8.41 -8.97
CA VAL A 20 4.18 9.38 -8.56
C VAL A 20 5.12 8.77 -7.51
N LEU A 21 4.55 8.05 -6.54
CA LEU A 21 5.35 7.36 -5.51
C LEU A 21 6.18 6.21 -6.08
N THR A 22 5.65 5.47 -7.05
CA THR A 22 6.41 4.40 -7.71
C THR A 22 7.59 4.94 -8.50
N ALA A 23 7.41 6.05 -9.20
CA ALA A 23 8.50 6.73 -9.91
C ALA A 23 9.60 7.21 -8.93
N LEU A 24 9.22 7.83 -7.82
CA LEU A 24 10.15 8.26 -6.79
C LEU A 24 10.88 7.08 -6.13
N SER A 25 10.16 5.99 -5.85
CA SER A 25 10.73 4.76 -5.31
C SER A 25 11.77 4.15 -6.27
N GLY A 26 11.49 4.16 -7.56
CA GLY A 26 12.42 3.69 -8.59
C GLY A 26 13.75 4.45 -8.61
N LEU A 27 13.74 5.73 -8.25
CA LEU A 27 14.95 6.54 -8.16
C LEU A 27 15.74 6.29 -6.86
N LEU A 28 15.04 6.15 -5.74
CA LEU A 28 15.68 6.04 -4.41
C LEU A 28 16.06 4.61 -4.04
N MET A 29 15.39 3.60 -4.59
CA MET A 29 15.65 2.20 -4.28
C MET A 29 17.09 1.75 -4.60
N PRO A 30 17.68 2.08 -5.76
CA PRO A 30 19.07 1.76 -6.06
C PRO A 30 20.06 2.38 -5.06
N GLU A 31 19.77 3.60 -4.57
CA GLU A 31 20.61 4.28 -3.58
C GLU A 31 20.56 3.58 -2.21
N ILE A 32 19.39 3.12 -1.79
CA ILE A 32 19.23 2.33 -0.56
C ILE A 32 20.02 1.02 -0.66
N THR A 33 19.89 0.32 -1.79
CA THR A 33 20.60 -0.93 -2.04
C THR A 33 22.11 -0.72 -2.05
N ARG A 34 22.61 0.34 -2.70
CA ARG A 34 24.03 0.70 -2.73
C ARG A 34 24.58 1.05 -1.33
N ALA A 35 23.84 1.85 -0.56
CA ALA A 35 24.23 2.18 0.82
C ALA A 35 24.31 0.92 1.69
N HIS A 36 23.32 0.02 1.54
CA HIS A 36 23.30 -1.24 2.26
C HIS A 36 24.48 -2.16 1.88
N THR A 37 24.78 -2.34 0.59
CA THR A 37 25.87 -3.20 0.12
C THR A 37 27.26 -2.63 0.47
N ARG A 38 27.39 -1.31 0.63
CA ARG A 38 28.63 -0.66 1.10
C ARG A 38 28.83 -0.74 2.61
N GLY A 39 27.89 -1.31 3.34
CA GLY A 39 27.94 -1.36 4.80
C GLY A 39 27.59 -0.04 5.51
N ASP A 40 27.15 0.98 4.77
CA ASP A 40 26.73 2.27 5.34
C ASP A 40 25.27 2.19 5.84
N ALA A 41 25.12 1.54 6.98
CA ALA A 41 23.81 1.40 7.64
C ALA A 41 23.18 2.75 8.01
N ALA A 42 23.99 3.79 8.28
CA ALA A 42 23.49 5.11 8.63
C ALA A 42 22.86 5.81 7.42
N ALA A 43 23.53 5.76 6.27
CA ALA A 43 22.99 6.31 5.01
C ALA A 43 21.74 5.55 4.56
N ALA A 44 21.77 4.21 4.56
CA ALA A 44 20.60 3.39 4.22
C ALA A 44 19.39 3.72 5.11
N ARG A 45 19.61 3.80 6.42
CA ARG A 45 18.57 4.17 7.38
C ARG A 45 17.99 5.57 7.11
N ARG A 46 18.84 6.55 6.86
CA ARG A 46 18.40 7.93 6.55
C ARG A 46 17.54 7.97 5.31
N LEU A 47 17.96 7.30 4.23
CA LEU A 47 17.21 7.23 2.97
C LEU A 47 15.84 6.57 3.18
N VAL A 48 15.79 5.42 3.87
CA VAL A 48 14.53 4.72 4.15
C VAL A 48 13.58 5.58 4.99
N PHE A 49 14.07 6.25 6.04
CA PHE A 49 13.23 7.14 6.85
C PHE A 49 12.72 8.35 6.05
N THR A 50 13.54 8.92 5.16
CA THR A 50 13.12 10.00 4.26
C THR A 50 12.00 9.53 3.34
N MET A 51 12.15 8.36 2.72
CA MET A 51 11.10 7.76 1.89
C MET A 51 9.82 7.50 2.67
N LEU A 52 9.92 6.93 3.87
CA LEU A 52 8.77 6.66 4.72
C LEU A 52 8.00 7.94 5.09
N ARG A 53 8.72 8.99 5.47
CA ARG A 53 8.09 10.28 5.80
C ARG A 53 7.41 10.90 4.60
N PHE A 54 8.08 10.90 3.45
CA PHE A 54 7.51 11.44 2.21
C PHE A 54 6.29 10.62 1.76
N THR A 55 6.43 9.30 1.67
CA THR A 55 5.32 8.41 1.30
C THR A 55 4.18 8.48 2.29
N GLY A 56 4.47 8.50 3.59
CA GLY A 56 3.46 8.63 4.64
C GLY A 56 2.69 9.95 4.54
N GLY A 57 3.39 11.07 4.42
CA GLY A 57 2.75 12.38 4.25
C GLY A 57 1.92 12.47 2.98
N PHE A 58 2.48 12.04 1.85
CA PHE A 58 1.77 12.02 0.58
C PHE A 58 0.56 11.10 0.58
N SER A 59 0.69 9.90 1.15
CA SER A 59 -0.39 8.91 1.20
C SER A 59 -1.55 9.36 2.10
N VAL A 60 -1.25 10.02 3.22
CA VAL A 60 -2.28 10.60 4.08
C VAL A 60 -3.00 11.74 3.36
N LEU A 61 -2.25 12.61 2.68
CA LEU A 61 -2.84 13.72 1.90
C LEU A 61 -3.72 13.19 0.76
N ALA A 62 -3.24 12.20 0.01
CA ALA A 62 -4.01 11.55 -1.05
C ALA A 62 -5.24 10.84 -0.50
N GLY A 63 -5.11 10.10 0.59
CA GLY A 63 -6.22 9.42 1.26
C GLY A 63 -7.28 10.39 1.74
N ALA A 64 -6.88 11.49 2.39
CA ALA A 64 -7.80 12.56 2.78
C ALA A 64 -8.48 13.20 1.57
N GLY A 65 -7.75 13.43 0.48
CA GLY A 65 -8.30 13.89 -0.78
C GLY A 65 -9.38 12.96 -1.33
N PHE A 66 -9.14 11.65 -1.33
CA PHE A 66 -10.13 10.67 -1.78
C PHE A 66 -11.34 10.56 -0.85
N VAL A 67 -11.16 10.70 0.45
CA VAL A 67 -12.29 10.71 1.40
C VAL A 67 -13.16 11.95 1.19
N LEU A 68 -12.55 13.11 1.00
CA LEU A 68 -13.28 14.38 0.85
C LEU A 68 -13.82 14.58 -0.58
N LEU A 69 -13.02 14.27 -1.58
CA LEU A 69 -13.32 14.58 -2.99
C LEU A 69 -13.71 13.34 -3.81
N GLY A 70 -13.74 12.15 -3.20
CA GLY A 70 -14.00 10.90 -3.93
C GLY A 70 -15.36 10.87 -4.64
N ALA A 71 -16.41 11.43 -4.02
CA ALA A 71 -17.72 11.53 -4.65
C ALA A 71 -17.70 12.47 -5.87
N PRO A 72 -17.29 13.76 -5.75
CA PRO A 72 -17.24 14.65 -6.90
C PRO A 72 -16.25 14.21 -7.99
N LEU A 73 -15.13 13.57 -7.62
CA LEU A 73 -14.18 13.04 -8.60
C LEU A 73 -14.76 11.89 -9.40
N ALA A 74 -15.45 10.96 -8.75
CA ALA A 74 -16.06 9.84 -9.43
C ALA A 74 -17.25 10.27 -10.31
N GLU A 75 -18.00 11.25 -9.87
CA GLU A 75 -19.10 11.83 -10.66
C GLU A 75 -18.56 12.57 -11.89
N LEU A 76 -17.46 13.30 -11.75
CA LEU A 76 -16.82 14.01 -12.86
C LEU A 76 -16.21 13.04 -13.90
N VAL A 77 -15.56 11.96 -13.44
CA VAL A 77 -14.83 11.03 -14.32
C VAL A 77 -15.73 9.93 -14.86
N TYR A 78 -16.58 9.36 -14.02
CA TYR A 78 -17.35 8.15 -14.35
C TYR A 78 -18.86 8.37 -14.36
N ARG A 79 -19.35 9.52 -13.87
CA ARG A 79 -20.79 9.83 -13.71
C ARG A 79 -21.55 8.76 -12.93
N ASP A 80 -20.91 8.18 -11.92
CA ASP A 80 -21.44 7.09 -11.11
C ASP A 80 -21.19 7.35 -9.61
N ALA A 81 -22.26 7.65 -8.88
CA ALA A 81 -22.22 7.92 -7.45
C ALA A 81 -21.81 6.70 -6.62
N MET A 82 -22.04 5.47 -7.11
CA MET A 82 -21.62 4.25 -6.42
C MET A 82 -20.08 4.13 -6.39
N VAL A 83 -19.43 4.47 -7.49
CA VAL A 83 -17.97 4.53 -7.59
C VAL A 83 -17.42 5.53 -6.58
N GLY A 84 -18.06 6.68 -6.40
CA GLY A 84 -17.68 7.70 -5.43
C GLY A 84 -17.62 7.15 -3.99
N ARG A 85 -18.62 6.40 -3.58
CA ARG A 85 -18.63 5.74 -2.25
C ARG A 85 -17.47 4.76 -2.09
N TYR A 86 -17.16 3.97 -3.11
CA TYR A 86 -16.02 3.05 -3.06
C TYR A 86 -14.70 3.80 -2.98
N VAL A 87 -14.53 4.89 -3.72
CA VAL A 87 -13.33 5.74 -3.66
C VAL A 87 -13.16 6.35 -2.28
N GLN A 88 -14.23 6.83 -1.65
CA GLN A 88 -14.19 7.38 -0.29
C GLN A 88 -13.78 6.33 0.74
N ILE A 89 -14.39 5.14 0.72
CA ILE A 89 -14.06 4.07 1.67
C ILE A 89 -12.62 3.58 1.45
N LEU A 90 -12.21 3.37 0.20
CA LEU A 90 -10.86 2.95 -0.12
C LEU A 90 -9.83 4.07 0.11
N GLY A 91 -10.23 5.32 0.05
CA GLY A 91 -9.40 6.46 0.44
C GLY A 91 -8.86 6.33 1.86
N LEU A 92 -9.62 5.73 2.77
CA LEU A 92 -9.16 5.41 4.12
C LEU A 92 -8.06 4.32 4.13
N ALA A 93 -8.10 3.39 3.16
CA ALA A 93 -7.07 2.36 3.00
C ALA A 93 -5.82 2.86 2.24
N ALA A 94 -5.94 3.92 1.45
CA ALA A 94 -4.87 4.43 0.59
C ALA A 94 -3.54 4.67 1.33
N PRO A 95 -3.48 5.26 2.54
CA PRO A 95 -2.24 5.43 3.28
C PRO A 95 -1.52 4.10 3.54
N PHE A 96 -2.27 3.08 3.91
CA PHE A 96 -1.72 1.75 4.19
C PHE A 96 -1.28 1.03 2.92
N MET A 97 -2.06 1.13 1.85
CA MET A 97 -1.73 0.54 0.54
C MET A 97 -0.44 1.12 -0.03
N TYR A 98 -0.27 2.45 0.04
CA TYR A 98 0.90 3.13 -0.49
C TYR A 98 2.14 2.86 0.37
N LEU A 99 2.01 2.90 1.70
CA LEU A 99 3.09 2.55 2.62
C LEU A 99 3.51 1.08 2.48
N GLU A 100 2.54 0.16 2.41
CA GLU A 100 2.80 -1.27 2.24
C GLU A 100 3.61 -1.54 0.97
N SER A 101 3.17 -1.00 -0.16
CA SER A 101 3.85 -1.18 -1.45
C SER A 101 5.28 -0.61 -1.44
N MET A 102 5.48 0.55 -0.79
CA MET A 102 6.80 1.15 -0.66
C MET A 102 7.70 0.31 0.24
N VAL A 103 7.21 -0.13 1.39
CA VAL A 103 7.99 -0.97 2.33
C VAL A 103 8.34 -2.32 1.72
N ASP A 104 7.44 -2.92 0.95
CA ASP A 104 7.69 -4.13 0.18
C ASP A 104 8.81 -3.91 -0.86
N GLY A 105 8.80 -2.78 -1.56
CA GLY A 105 9.88 -2.37 -2.46
C GLY A 105 11.23 -2.27 -1.73
N VAL A 106 11.28 -1.57 -0.59
CA VAL A 106 12.51 -1.43 0.23
C VAL A 106 13.03 -2.79 0.68
N LEU A 107 12.16 -3.69 1.17
CA LEU A 107 12.56 -5.03 1.57
C LEU A 107 13.16 -5.84 0.42
N LYS A 108 12.57 -5.74 -0.77
CA LYS A 108 13.12 -6.36 -1.98
C LYS A 108 14.49 -5.77 -2.33
N GLY A 109 14.67 -4.47 -2.22
CA GLY A 109 15.95 -3.79 -2.42
C GLY A 109 17.03 -4.19 -1.40
N LEU A 110 16.64 -4.54 -0.17
CA LEU A 110 17.49 -5.06 0.88
C LEU A 110 17.76 -6.57 0.78
N GLY A 111 17.30 -7.25 -0.28
CA GLY A 111 17.49 -8.69 -0.49
C GLY A 111 16.53 -9.59 0.27
N GLU A 112 15.54 -9.03 0.97
CA GLU A 112 14.54 -9.76 1.78
C GLU A 112 13.33 -10.25 0.97
N GLN A 113 13.55 -10.64 -0.28
CA GLN A 113 12.48 -11.08 -1.21
C GLN A 113 11.71 -12.30 -0.68
N LEU A 114 12.39 -13.21 0.02
CA LEU A 114 11.76 -14.39 0.58
C LEU A 114 10.80 -14.06 1.74
N ALA A 115 11.13 -13.06 2.54
CA ALA A 115 10.28 -12.59 3.62
C ALA A 115 9.02 -11.92 3.07
N THR A 116 9.14 -11.04 2.07
CA THR A 116 7.98 -10.41 1.41
C THR A 116 7.10 -11.43 0.73
N PHE A 117 7.69 -12.45 0.08
CA PHE A 117 6.92 -13.54 -0.52
C PHE A 117 6.09 -14.32 0.52
N ARG A 118 6.69 -14.67 1.67
CA ARG A 118 5.97 -15.34 2.76
C ARG A 118 4.82 -14.51 3.30
N TYR A 119 5.01 -13.20 3.48
CA TYR A 119 3.95 -12.31 3.94
C TYR A 119 2.84 -12.15 2.90
N SER A 120 3.17 -12.10 1.61
CA SER A 120 2.18 -12.08 0.54
C SER A 120 1.36 -13.39 0.47
N LEU A 121 1.99 -14.54 0.74
CA LEU A 121 1.25 -15.81 0.86
C LEU A 121 0.31 -15.80 2.05
N LEU A 122 0.77 -15.34 3.22
CA LEU A 122 -0.07 -15.20 4.41
C LEU A 122 -1.26 -14.27 4.16
N ASP A 123 -1.01 -13.12 3.52
CA ASP A 123 -2.07 -12.19 3.12
C ASP A 123 -3.08 -12.84 2.17
N SER A 124 -2.60 -13.59 1.18
CA SER A 124 -3.46 -14.29 0.23
C SER A 124 -4.36 -15.32 0.91
N VAL A 125 -3.80 -16.12 1.82
CA VAL A 125 -4.56 -17.12 2.60
C VAL A 125 -5.57 -16.42 3.50
N PHE A 126 -5.15 -15.36 4.20
CA PHE A 126 -6.05 -14.56 5.04
C PHE A 126 -7.19 -13.98 4.21
N ARG A 127 -6.89 -13.36 3.08
CA ARG A 127 -7.87 -12.72 2.19
C ARG A 127 -8.86 -13.73 1.61
N ILE A 128 -8.39 -14.88 1.14
CA ILE A 128 -9.27 -15.94 0.60
C ILE A 128 -10.20 -16.47 1.70
N THR A 129 -9.67 -16.75 2.89
CA THR A 129 -10.44 -17.25 4.01
C THR A 129 -11.47 -16.21 4.47
N ALA A 130 -11.05 -14.97 4.64
CA ALA A 130 -11.92 -13.88 5.06
C ALA A 130 -13.03 -13.59 4.04
N ILE A 131 -12.73 -13.59 2.74
CA ILE A 131 -13.74 -13.43 1.68
C ILE A 131 -14.76 -14.55 1.75
N ARG A 132 -14.32 -15.79 1.95
CA ARG A 132 -15.23 -16.94 2.00
C ARG A 132 -16.22 -16.91 3.18
N LEU A 133 -15.77 -16.35 4.31
CA LEU A 133 -16.57 -16.25 5.55
C LEU A 133 -17.44 -14.98 5.58
N VAL A 134 -16.92 -13.85 5.14
CA VAL A 134 -17.54 -12.53 5.34
C VAL A 134 -18.39 -12.09 4.15
N LEU A 135 -17.96 -12.41 2.93
CA LEU A 135 -18.68 -11.99 1.71
C LEU A 135 -20.15 -12.47 1.66
N PRO A 136 -20.48 -13.74 2.04
CA PRO A 136 -21.86 -14.20 2.02
C PRO A 136 -22.77 -13.47 3.01
N GLN A 137 -22.21 -12.92 4.10
CA GLN A 137 -22.97 -12.28 5.17
C GLN A 137 -23.10 -10.77 4.99
N TYR A 138 -22.02 -10.11 4.53
CA TYR A 138 -21.89 -8.65 4.50
C TYR A 138 -21.76 -8.08 3.07
N GLY A 139 -21.74 -8.93 2.06
CA GLY A 139 -21.64 -8.50 0.67
C GLY A 139 -20.43 -7.63 0.35
N MET A 140 -20.61 -6.61 -0.48
CA MET A 140 -19.52 -5.73 -0.94
C MET A 140 -18.88 -4.90 0.19
N ALA A 141 -19.67 -4.51 1.21
CA ALA A 141 -19.14 -3.81 2.37
C ALA A 141 -18.11 -4.67 3.13
N GLY A 142 -18.44 -5.96 3.33
CA GLY A 142 -17.52 -6.92 3.94
C GLY A 142 -16.22 -7.07 3.15
N PHE A 143 -16.32 -7.10 1.81
CA PHE A 143 -15.14 -7.15 0.94
C PHE A 143 -14.21 -5.94 1.11
N LEU A 144 -14.77 -4.73 1.17
CA LEU A 144 -13.99 -3.50 1.39
C LEU A 144 -13.28 -3.52 2.76
N TRP A 145 -13.96 -3.96 3.82
CA TRP A 145 -13.36 -4.09 5.14
C TRP A 145 -12.23 -5.13 5.18
N ILE A 146 -12.39 -6.25 4.48
CA ILE A 146 -11.32 -7.25 4.34
C ILE A 146 -10.11 -6.64 3.64
N MET A 147 -10.32 -5.86 2.57
CA MET A 147 -9.21 -5.17 1.88
C MET A 147 -8.46 -4.23 2.82
N ILE A 148 -9.18 -3.43 3.62
CA ILE A 148 -8.56 -2.51 4.58
C ILE A 148 -7.76 -3.29 5.63
N ALA A 149 -8.38 -4.30 6.25
CA ALA A 149 -7.74 -5.12 7.29
C ALA A 149 -6.49 -5.84 6.78
N SER A 150 -6.56 -6.42 5.59
CA SER A 150 -5.45 -7.08 4.91
C SER A 150 -4.29 -6.11 4.69
N ASN A 151 -4.54 -4.94 4.11
CA ASN A 151 -3.50 -3.93 3.87
C ASN A 151 -2.86 -3.43 5.18
N VAL A 152 -3.64 -3.20 6.23
CA VAL A 152 -3.12 -2.79 7.55
C VAL A 152 -2.23 -3.87 8.15
N MET A 153 -2.67 -5.13 8.09
CA MET A 153 -1.91 -6.28 8.60
C MET A 153 -0.58 -6.44 7.86
N THR A 154 -0.62 -6.45 6.53
CA THR A 154 0.57 -6.66 5.70
C THR A 154 1.53 -5.48 5.81
N CYS A 155 1.02 -4.24 5.84
CA CYS A 155 1.82 -3.05 6.11
C CYS A 155 2.54 -3.15 7.46
N GLY A 156 1.86 -3.58 8.52
CA GLY A 156 2.45 -3.76 9.86
C GLY A 156 3.55 -4.82 9.88
N LEU A 157 3.33 -5.98 9.24
CA LEU A 157 4.32 -7.07 9.15
C LEU A 157 5.57 -6.64 8.36
N ASN A 158 5.37 -6.06 7.20
CA ASN A 158 6.45 -5.56 6.36
C ASN A 158 7.23 -4.43 7.04
N MET A 159 6.56 -3.49 7.68
CA MET A 159 7.17 -2.39 8.43
C MET A 159 8.03 -2.92 9.58
N ARG A 160 7.51 -3.86 10.38
CA ARG A 160 8.27 -4.51 11.46
C ARG A 160 9.53 -5.19 10.92
N ARG A 161 9.42 -5.95 9.84
CA ARG A 161 10.57 -6.65 9.22
C ARG A 161 11.61 -5.66 8.71
N MET A 162 11.19 -4.62 8.02
CA MET A 162 12.08 -3.57 7.52
C MET A 162 12.85 -2.90 8.67
N MET A 163 12.15 -2.54 9.77
CA MET A 163 12.80 -1.92 10.93
C MET A 163 13.84 -2.83 11.59
N VAL A 164 13.64 -4.15 11.58
CA VAL A 164 14.61 -5.12 12.08
C VAL A 164 15.82 -5.18 11.17
N GLN A 165 15.62 -5.21 9.86
CA GLN A 165 16.73 -5.32 8.89
C GLN A 165 17.62 -4.08 8.85
N ILE A 166 17.04 -2.89 8.89
CA ILE A 166 17.80 -1.64 8.90
C ILE A 166 18.68 -1.49 10.17
N LYS A 167 18.34 -2.21 11.25
CA LYS A 167 19.13 -2.20 12.50
C LYS A 167 20.25 -3.23 12.49
N LYS A 168 20.21 -4.23 11.60
CA LYS A 168 21.31 -5.22 11.52
C LYS A 168 22.48 -4.60 10.76
N PRO A 169 23.71 -4.74 11.29
CA PRO A 169 24.90 -4.45 10.49
C PRO A 169 24.90 -5.40 9.29
N SER A 170 25.23 -4.88 8.11
CA SER A 170 25.48 -5.70 6.93
C SER A 170 26.64 -6.65 7.19
N PRO A 171 26.56 -7.90 6.70
CA PRO A 171 27.65 -8.85 6.80
C PRO A 171 28.92 -8.40 6.08
#